data_81836be18ef9537d680a2a7bf8f7507f
#
_entry.id   81836be18ef9537d680a2a7bf8f7507f
#
_cell.length_a   1.000
_cell.length_b   1.000
_cell.length_c   1.000
_cell.angle_alpha   90.00
_cell.angle_beta   90.00
_cell.angle_gamma   90.00
#
_symmetry.space_group_name_H-M   'P 1'
#
loop_
_entity.id
_entity.type
_entity.pdbx_description
1 polymer ?
#
loop_
_entity_poly.entity_id
_entity_poly.type
_entity_poly.pdbx_seq_one_letter_code
_entity_poly.pdbx_strand_id
1 'polypeptide(L)'
;MKKGSKRVIPGFGLSLGVTLSVLSIVVLIPLASLVVYTAKLSPAEFWETITKPRVLASFRVSLLTAFAASAINAIMGVILAWVLVRYRFPMKRLLNGMIELPFALPTAVAGIALTSLTADTGLVGKFFARFGIQIAYTRVGITVALVFVGIPFVVRTVQPILEKLDSTYEEAAGVLGASRIRIFWQVIFPEILPAALTGFGLAFGRCL
;
A
#
# COMPACT_ATOMS: atom_id res chain seq x y z
N MET A 1 -31.07 35.86 24.12
CA MET A 1 -29.68 35.70 24.53
C MET A 1 -29.03 34.52 23.75
N LYS A 2 -28.18 34.81 22.76
CA LYS A 2 -27.43 33.78 22.01
C LYS A 2 -26.28 33.26 22.89
N LYS A 3 -26.37 32.01 23.37
CA LYS A 3 -25.28 31.32 24.03
C LYS A 3 -24.14 31.16 22.98
N GLY A 4 -23.13 32.00 23.10
CA GLY A 4 -21.90 31.85 22.33
C GLY A 4 -21.24 30.53 22.72
N SER A 5 -21.19 29.57 21.80
CA SER A 5 -20.39 28.36 21.95
C SER A 5 -18.94 28.77 22.22
N LYS A 6 -18.47 28.56 23.44
CA LYS A 6 -17.05 28.77 23.79
C LYS A 6 -16.24 27.76 22.97
N ARG A 7 -15.56 28.25 21.94
CA ARG A 7 -14.62 27.44 21.15
C ARG A 7 -13.54 26.92 22.10
N VAL A 8 -13.41 25.62 22.22
CA VAL A 8 -12.51 24.94 23.15
C VAL A 8 -11.03 25.19 22.78
N ILE A 9 -10.75 25.53 21.52
CA ILE A 9 -9.38 25.75 21.02
C ILE A 9 -9.24 27.21 20.58
N PRO A 10 -8.39 28.02 21.24
CA PRO A 10 -8.10 29.39 20.80
C PRO A 10 -7.41 29.37 19.41
N GLY A 11 -7.84 30.25 18.49
CA GLY A 11 -7.27 30.30 17.13
C GLY A 11 -7.83 29.29 16.13
N PHE A 12 -8.72 28.37 16.53
CA PHE A 12 -9.27 27.33 15.63
C PHE A 12 -9.85 27.91 14.33
N GLY A 13 -10.57 29.02 14.39
CA GLY A 13 -11.18 29.63 13.19
C GLY A 13 -10.13 30.15 12.21
N LEU A 14 -9.05 30.74 12.70
CA LEU A 14 -7.95 31.22 11.87
C LEU A 14 -7.14 30.07 11.27
N SER A 15 -6.79 29.09 12.08
CA SER A 15 -6.09 27.87 11.62
C SER A 15 -6.92 27.12 10.56
N LEU A 16 -8.21 26.90 10.82
CA LEU A 16 -9.12 26.26 9.86
C LEU A 16 -9.22 27.06 8.56
N GLY A 17 -9.35 28.39 8.64
CA GLY A 17 -9.43 29.26 7.47
C GLY A 17 -8.17 29.18 6.61
N VAL A 18 -6.99 29.26 7.21
CA VAL A 18 -5.70 29.13 6.51
C VAL A 18 -5.57 27.74 5.88
N THR A 19 -5.85 26.68 6.63
CA THR A 19 -5.76 25.30 6.12
C THR A 19 -6.70 25.08 4.94
N LEU A 20 -7.96 25.50 5.05
CA LEU A 20 -8.92 25.37 3.95
C LEU A 20 -8.51 26.20 2.73
N SER A 21 -7.98 27.42 2.93
CA SER A 21 -7.51 28.26 1.82
C SER A 21 -6.33 27.64 1.09
N VAL A 22 -5.32 27.17 1.83
CA VAL A 22 -4.16 26.50 1.23
C VAL A 22 -4.57 25.21 0.52
N LEU A 23 -5.41 24.39 1.14
CA LEU A 23 -5.92 23.17 0.53
C LEU A 23 -6.71 23.48 -0.75
N SER A 24 -7.56 24.50 -0.73
CA SER A 24 -8.32 24.91 -1.89
C SER A 24 -7.42 25.36 -3.04
N ILE A 25 -6.41 26.18 -2.77
CA ILE A 25 -5.48 26.66 -3.79
C ILE A 25 -4.67 25.47 -4.36
N VAL A 26 -4.08 24.64 -3.51
CA VAL A 26 -3.17 23.57 -3.94
C VAL A 26 -3.89 22.39 -4.58
N VAL A 27 -5.11 22.09 -4.16
CA VAL A 27 -5.86 20.92 -4.64
C VAL A 27 -6.97 21.30 -5.61
N LEU A 28 -7.84 22.27 -5.26
CA LEU A 28 -9.02 22.57 -6.07
C LEU A 28 -8.68 23.30 -7.37
N ILE A 29 -7.67 24.17 -7.39
CA ILE A 29 -7.30 24.88 -8.63
C ILE A 29 -6.76 23.91 -9.69
N PRO A 30 -5.79 23.01 -9.41
CA PRO A 30 -5.36 22.00 -10.37
C PRO A 30 -6.49 21.07 -10.84
N LEU A 31 -7.36 20.63 -9.92
CA LEU A 31 -8.51 19.78 -10.29
C LEU A 31 -9.50 20.55 -11.17
N ALA A 32 -9.83 21.79 -10.83
CA ALA A 32 -10.70 22.63 -11.64
C ALA A 32 -10.10 22.87 -13.03
N SER A 33 -8.79 23.13 -13.11
CA SER A 33 -8.11 23.33 -14.40
C SER A 33 -8.17 22.07 -15.28
N LEU A 34 -8.06 20.88 -14.69
CA LEU A 34 -8.21 19.61 -15.39
C LEU A 34 -9.64 19.48 -15.97
N VAL A 35 -10.66 19.75 -15.15
CA VAL A 35 -12.07 19.71 -15.59
C VAL A 35 -12.33 20.71 -16.72
N VAL A 36 -11.88 21.97 -16.57
CA VAL A 36 -12.04 23.01 -17.58
C VAL A 36 -11.32 22.65 -18.87
N TYR A 37 -10.12 22.05 -18.79
CA TYR A 37 -9.37 21.62 -19.96
C TYR A 37 -10.08 20.47 -20.68
N THR A 38 -10.57 19.49 -19.92
CA THR A 38 -11.32 18.35 -20.48
C THR A 38 -12.66 18.76 -21.08
N ALA A 39 -13.33 19.74 -20.48
CA ALA A 39 -14.60 20.25 -20.99
C ALA A 39 -14.50 20.97 -22.35
N LYS A 40 -13.29 21.32 -22.80
CA LYS A 40 -13.05 21.87 -24.15
C LYS A 40 -13.09 20.81 -25.25
N LEU A 41 -12.95 19.54 -24.88
CA LEU A 41 -13.04 18.41 -25.81
C LEU A 41 -14.51 18.11 -26.11
N SER A 42 -14.82 17.81 -27.36
CA SER A 42 -16.11 17.24 -27.67
C SER A 42 -16.26 15.84 -27.03
N PRO A 43 -17.49 15.39 -26.70
CA PRO A 43 -17.70 14.04 -26.16
C PRO A 43 -17.11 12.93 -27.06
N ALA A 44 -17.13 13.12 -28.37
CA ALA A 44 -16.56 12.17 -29.32
C ALA A 44 -15.02 12.11 -29.22
N GLU A 45 -14.34 13.27 -29.19
CA GLU A 45 -12.89 13.36 -29.07
C GLU A 45 -12.42 12.81 -27.70
N PHE A 46 -13.17 13.08 -26.62
CA PHE A 46 -12.89 12.50 -25.30
C PHE A 46 -12.93 10.98 -25.37
N TRP A 47 -14.04 10.43 -25.93
CA TRP A 47 -14.20 8.98 -26.03
C TRP A 47 -13.13 8.33 -26.93
N GLU A 48 -12.84 8.92 -28.08
CA GLU A 48 -11.77 8.47 -28.97
C GLU A 48 -10.41 8.47 -28.25
N THR A 49 -10.13 9.48 -27.43
CA THR A 49 -8.86 9.59 -26.71
C THR A 49 -8.71 8.50 -25.66
N ILE A 50 -9.72 8.22 -24.83
CA ILE A 50 -9.63 7.20 -23.77
C ILE A 50 -9.69 5.78 -24.31
N THR A 51 -10.27 5.57 -25.50
CA THR A 51 -10.34 4.25 -26.14
C THR A 51 -9.16 3.94 -27.05
N LYS A 52 -8.20 4.86 -27.22
CA LYS A 52 -6.98 4.57 -27.97
C LYS A 52 -6.30 3.31 -27.44
N PRO A 53 -5.86 2.38 -28.32
CA PRO A 53 -5.25 1.11 -27.90
C PRO A 53 -4.09 1.27 -26.91
N ARG A 54 -3.30 2.34 -27.07
CA ARG A 54 -2.17 2.66 -26.17
C ARG A 54 -2.64 3.04 -24.76
N VAL A 55 -3.73 3.82 -24.66
CA VAL A 55 -4.32 4.25 -23.38
C VAL A 55 -4.92 3.05 -22.66
N LEU A 56 -5.69 2.23 -23.37
CA LEU A 56 -6.27 1.00 -22.81
C LEU A 56 -5.19 0.01 -22.36
N ALA A 57 -4.11 -0.12 -23.12
CA ALA A 57 -2.97 -0.95 -22.72
C ALA A 57 -2.30 -0.42 -21.44
N SER A 58 -2.17 0.90 -21.28
CA SER A 58 -1.62 1.51 -20.07
C SER A 58 -2.51 1.25 -18.85
N PHE A 59 -3.83 1.44 -18.98
CA PHE A 59 -4.77 1.10 -17.90
C PHE A 59 -4.69 -0.37 -17.51
N ARG A 60 -4.67 -1.26 -18.50
CA ARG A 60 -4.55 -2.70 -18.25
C ARG A 60 -3.26 -3.04 -17.50
N VAL A 61 -2.13 -2.49 -17.89
CA VAL A 61 -0.85 -2.73 -17.21
C VAL A 61 -0.91 -2.20 -15.79
N SER A 62 -1.33 -0.94 -15.57
CA SER A 62 -1.42 -0.35 -14.23
C SER A 62 -2.33 -1.15 -13.31
N LEU A 63 -3.55 -1.48 -13.75
CA LEU A 63 -4.51 -2.23 -12.94
C LEU A 63 -4.01 -3.64 -12.62
N LEU A 64 -3.47 -4.36 -13.60
CA LEU A 64 -2.99 -5.73 -13.38
C LEU A 64 -1.77 -5.78 -12.47
N THR A 65 -0.80 -4.87 -12.66
CA THR A 65 0.40 -4.84 -11.82
C THR A 65 0.07 -4.35 -10.41
N ALA A 66 -0.81 -3.36 -10.25
CA ALA A 66 -1.26 -2.90 -8.93
C ALA A 66 -2.03 -4.00 -8.19
N PHE A 67 -2.94 -4.71 -8.87
CA PHE A 67 -3.68 -5.82 -8.27
C PHE A 67 -2.74 -6.97 -7.87
N ALA A 68 -1.84 -7.38 -8.76
CA ALA A 68 -0.87 -8.43 -8.50
C ALA A 68 0.04 -8.08 -7.31
N ALA A 69 0.57 -6.85 -7.29
CA ALA A 69 1.41 -6.37 -6.19
C ALA A 69 0.64 -6.34 -4.86
N SER A 70 -0.60 -5.85 -4.87
CA SER A 70 -1.43 -5.77 -3.66
C SER A 70 -1.84 -7.16 -3.14
N ALA A 71 -2.08 -8.12 -4.03
CA ALA A 71 -2.34 -9.51 -3.65
C ALA A 71 -1.10 -10.16 -3.01
N ILE A 72 0.09 -9.94 -3.59
CA ILE A 72 1.36 -10.37 -3.00
C ILE A 72 1.56 -9.70 -1.63
N ASN A 73 1.32 -8.40 -1.54
CA ASN A 73 1.41 -7.65 -0.29
C ASN A 73 0.44 -8.14 0.78
N ALA A 74 -0.79 -8.52 0.41
CA ALA A 74 -1.75 -9.09 1.35
C ALA A 74 -1.22 -10.39 1.96
N ILE A 75 -0.69 -11.28 1.15
CA ILE A 75 -0.14 -12.56 1.62
C ILE A 75 1.14 -12.34 2.44
N MET A 76 2.13 -11.65 1.86
CA MET A 76 3.42 -11.44 2.51
C MET A 76 3.31 -10.54 3.74
N GLY A 77 2.46 -9.51 3.68
CA GLY A 77 2.23 -8.58 4.79
C GLY A 77 1.58 -9.26 6.00
N VAL A 78 0.61 -10.16 5.78
CA VAL A 78 0.03 -10.98 6.85
C VAL A 78 1.07 -11.88 7.48
N ILE A 79 1.90 -12.56 6.67
CA ILE A 79 2.98 -13.43 7.15
C ILE A 79 3.99 -12.61 7.97
N LEU A 80 4.43 -11.47 7.45
CA LEU A 80 5.38 -10.58 8.13
C LEU A 80 4.81 -10.03 9.45
N ALA A 81 3.55 -9.57 9.43
CA ALA A 81 2.88 -9.10 10.63
C ALA A 81 2.81 -10.20 11.69
N TRP A 82 2.46 -11.42 11.28
CA TRP A 82 2.40 -12.56 12.19
C TRP A 82 3.77 -12.89 12.78
N VAL A 83 4.81 -12.97 11.94
CA VAL A 83 6.20 -13.23 12.40
C VAL A 83 6.65 -12.12 13.37
N LEU A 84 6.36 -10.86 13.05
CA LEU A 84 6.71 -9.72 13.91
C LEU A 84 5.97 -9.74 15.26
N VAL A 85 4.76 -10.24 15.34
CA VAL A 85 4.00 -10.25 16.61
C VAL A 85 4.33 -11.51 17.43
N ARG A 86 4.24 -12.69 16.82
CA ARG A 86 4.29 -13.99 17.54
C ARG A 86 5.69 -14.53 17.81
N TYR A 87 6.70 -14.07 17.05
CA TYR A 87 8.05 -14.59 17.21
C TYR A 87 9.00 -13.58 17.85
N ARG A 88 9.91 -14.10 18.67
CA ARG A 88 11.04 -13.36 19.23
C ARG A 88 12.32 -13.84 18.55
N PHE A 89 12.99 -12.95 17.84
CA PHE A 89 14.24 -13.25 17.13
C PHE A 89 15.17 -12.05 17.16
N PRO A 90 16.50 -12.27 17.04
CA PRO A 90 17.44 -11.18 16.92
C PRO A 90 17.13 -10.36 15.66
N MET A 91 17.43 -9.07 15.69
CA MET A 91 17.19 -8.14 14.57
C MET A 91 15.71 -7.87 14.22
N LYS A 92 14.74 -8.29 15.06
CA LYS A 92 13.31 -7.95 14.88
C LYS A 92 13.08 -6.44 14.66
N ARG A 93 13.81 -5.59 15.42
CA ARG A 93 13.72 -4.13 15.28
C ARG A 93 14.21 -3.65 13.91
N LEU A 94 15.28 -4.27 13.39
CA LEU A 94 15.80 -3.96 12.07
C LEU A 94 14.79 -4.32 10.98
N LEU A 95 14.24 -5.53 11.02
CA LEU A 95 13.21 -5.97 10.07
C LEU A 95 11.99 -5.03 10.09
N ASN A 96 11.54 -4.64 11.29
CA ASN A 96 10.44 -3.69 11.44
C ASN A 96 10.78 -2.32 10.82
N GLY A 97 12.00 -1.81 11.01
CA GLY A 97 12.48 -0.58 10.36
C GLY A 97 12.60 -0.71 8.83
N MET A 98 13.04 -1.87 8.34
CA MET A 98 13.12 -2.12 6.89
C MET A 98 11.74 -2.10 6.21
N ILE A 99 10.70 -2.59 6.88
CA ILE A 99 9.32 -2.51 6.38
C ILE A 99 8.85 -1.04 6.27
N GLU A 100 9.39 -0.14 7.07
CA GLU A 100 9.05 1.29 7.04
C GLU A 100 9.87 2.10 6.03
N LEU A 101 10.95 1.55 5.49
CA LEU A 101 11.79 2.24 4.51
C LEU A 101 11.02 2.86 3.33
N PRO A 102 9.99 2.19 2.75
CA PRO A 102 9.22 2.79 1.66
C PRO A 102 8.50 4.08 2.03
N PHE A 103 8.17 4.29 3.31
CA PHE A 103 7.58 5.56 3.78
C PHE A 103 8.62 6.67 3.97
N ALA A 104 9.85 6.29 4.33
CA ALA A 104 10.92 7.24 4.56
C ALA A 104 11.62 7.70 3.28
N LEU A 105 11.59 6.88 2.22
CA LEU A 105 12.27 7.17 0.97
C LEU A 105 11.37 7.96 0.01
N PRO A 106 11.88 9.03 -0.63
CA PRO A 106 11.22 9.62 -1.79
C PRO A 106 11.01 8.57 -2.87
N THR A 107 9.81 8.52 -3.48
CA THR A 107 9.46 7.49 -4.48
C THR A 107 10.44 7.42 -5.66
N ALA A 108 10.96 8.58 -6.09
CA ALA A 108 11.98 8.64 -7.15
C ALA A 108 13.29 7.93 -6.73
N VAL A 109 13.74 8.14 -5.49
CA VAL A 109 14.96 7.50 -4.96
C VAL A 109 14.76 5.99 -4.84
N ALA A 110 13.62 5.56 -4.32
CA ALA A 110 13.27 4.14 -4.24
C ALA A 110 13.24 3.50 -5.65
N GLY A 111 12.64 4.18 -6.64
CA GLY A 111 12.60 3.72 -8.03
C GLY A 111 13.99 3.56 -8.65
N ILE A 112 14.88 4.54 -8.48
CA ILE A 112 16.26 4.48 -8.97
C ILE A 112 17.02 3.33 -8.30
N ALA A 113 16.93 3.21 -6.98
CA ALA A 113 17.62 2.17 -6.22
C ALA A 113 17.15 0.77 -6.63
N LEU A 114 15.83 0.55 -6.73
CA LEU A 114 15.27 -0.73 -7.18
C LEU A 114 15.66 -1.05 -8.63
N THR A 115 15.61 -0.07 -9.51
CA THR A 115 16.04 -0.26 -10.92
C THR A 115 17.52 -0.63 -10.99
N SER A 116 18.39 0.07 -10.25
CA SER A 116 19.83 -0.26 -10.21
C SER A 116 20.10 -1.65 -9.65
N LEU A 117 19.31 -2.09 -8.66
CA LEU A 117 19.45 -3.42 -8.05
C LEU A 117 18.97 -4.53 -9.00
N THR A 118 17.89 -4.29 -9.76
CA THR A 118 17.22 -5.27 -10.63
C THR A 118 17.66 -5.21 -12.09
N ALA A 119 18.45 -4.22 -12.50
CA ALA A 119 19.07 -4.16 -13.82
C ALA A 119 19.99 -5.36 -14.05
N ASP A 120 20.24 -5.72 -15.30
CA ASP A 120 21.09 -6.87 -15.68
C ASP A 120 22.51 -6.78 -15.11
N THR A 121 22.97 -5.57 -14.80
CA THR A 121 24.25 -5.28 -14.12
C THR A 121 24.15 -5.27 -12.59
N GLY A 122 22.94 -5.22 -12.03
CA GLY A 122 22.68 -5.18 -10.60
C GLY A 122 22.81 -6.56 -9.93
N LEU A 123 22.88 -6.57 -8.59
CA LEU A 123 23.05 -7.81 -7.82
C LEU A 123 21.91 -8.80 -8.04
N VAL A 124 20.67 -8.32 -7.96
CA VAL A 124 19.47 -9.13 -8.13
C VAL A 124 19.25 -9.44 -9.61
N GLY A 125 19.40 -8.45 -10.48
CA GLY A 125 19.21 -8.61 -11.91
C GLY A 125 20.18 -9.65 -12.53
N LYS A 126 21.46 -9.63 -12.16
CA LYS A 126 22.44 -10.64 -12.59
C LYS A 126 22.06 -12.08 -12.22
N PHE A 127 21.45 -12.25 -11.04
CA PHE A 127 21.01 -13.58 -10.61
C PHE A 127 19.86 -14.08 -11.49
N PHE A 128 18.84 -13.24 -11.73
CA PHE A 128 17.68 -13.62 -12.53
C PHE A 128 17.97 -13.67 -14.03
N ALA A 129 18.91 -12.86 -14.53
CA ALA A 129 19.34 -12.89 -15.92
C ALA A 129 19.94 -14.28 -16.32
N ARG A 130 20.54 -15.01 -15.38
CA ARG A 130 21.02 -16.39 -15.60
C ARG A 130 19.88 -17.36 -15.95
N PHE A 131 18.66 -17.05 -15.52
CA PHE A 131 17.46 -17.83 -15.83
C PHE A 131 16.65 -17.23 -17.01
N GLY A 132 17.22 -16.25 -17.72
CA GLY A 132 16.55 -15.57 -18.81
C GLY A 132 15.43 -14.62 -18.39
N ILE A 133 15.38 -14.25 -17.11
CA ILE A 133 14.35 -13.38 -16.55
C ILE A 133 14.92 -11.96 -16.40
N GLN A 134 14.42 -11.03 -17.23
CA GLN A 134 14.68 -9.61 -17.10
C GLN A 134 13.63 -8.98 -16.18
N ILE A 135 14.08 -8.29 -15.12
CA ILE A 135 13.20 -7.63 -14.15
C ILE A 135 13.08 -6.13 -14.47
N ALA A 136 14.19 -5.41 -14.56
CA ALA A 136 14.18 -3.98 -14.82
C ALA A 136 13.47 -3.63 -16.13
N TYR A 137 12.69 -2.54 -16.12
CA TYR A 137 11.92 -2.02 -17.25
C TYR A 137 10.86 -2.97 -17.82
N THR A 138 10.44 -3.98 -17.04
CA THR A 138 9.38 -4.92 -17.39
C THR A 138 8.19 -4.81 -16.45
N ARG A 139 7.07 -5.48 -16.79
CA ARG A 139 5.91 -5.58 -15.89
C ARG A 139 6.26 -6.24 -14.54
N VAL A 140 7.20 -7.18 -14.55
CA VAL A 140 7.71 -7.81 -13.33
C VAL A 140 8.41 -6.77 -12.45
N GLY A 141 9.27 -5.93 -13.04
CA GLY A 141 9.94 -4.86 -12.32
C GLY A 141 8.98 -3.84 -11.72
N ILE A 142 7.93 -3.47 -12.46
CA ILE A 142 6.85 -2.62 -11.95
C ILE A 142 6.19 -3.30 -10.74
N THR A 143 5.81 -4.58 -10.86
CA THR A 143 5.18 -5.32 -9.75
C THR A 143 6.08 -5.39 -8.53
N VAL A 144 7.39 -5.66 -8.69
CA VAL A 144 8.36 -5.70 -7.59
C VAL A 144 8.46 -4.34 -6.89
N ALA A 145 8.52 -3.25 -7.66
CA ALA A 145 8.54 -1.89 -7.10
C ALA A 145 7.25 -1.57 -6.32
N LEU A 146 6.10 -1.95 -6.86
CA LEU A 146 4.80 -1.77 -6.21
C LEU A 146 4.66 -2.64 -4.95
N VAL A 147 5.21 -3.87 -4.95
CA VAL A 147 5.27 -4.72 -3.75
C VAL A 147 6.10 -4.03 -2.67
N PHE A 148 7.27 -3.52 -3.00
CA PHE A 148 8.11 -2.80 -2.05
C PHE A 148 7.36 -1.61 -1.40
N VAL A 149 6.69 -0.79 -2.21
CA VAL A 149 5.97 0.39 -1.73
C VAL A 149 4.70 0.02 -0.95
N GLY A 150 4.04 -1.08 -1.32
CA GLY A 150 2.74 -1.48 -0.76
C GLY A 150 2.81 -2.31 0.53
N ILE A 151 3.92 -3.02 0.78
CA ILE A 151 4.03 -3.97 1.90
C ILE A 151 3.76 -3.35 3.29
N PRO A 152 4.23 -2.12 3.60
CA PRO A 152 3.99 -1.54 4.92
C PRO A 152 2.51 -1.28 5.20
N PHE A 153 1.69 -1.03 4.18
CA PHE A 153 0.25 -0.78 4.38
C PHE A 153 -0.46 -2.01 4.96
N VAL A 154 -0.15 -3.20 4.45
CA VAL A 154 -0.75 -4.44 4.97
C VAL A 154 -0.18 -4.78 6.35
N VAL A 155 1.14 -4.69 6.53
CA VAL A 155 1.76 -4.99 7.83
C VAL A 155 1.18 -4.10 8.93
N ARG A 156 1.06 -2.78 8.67
CA ARG A 156 0.59 -1.81 9.68
C ARG A 156 -0.91 -1.87 9.96
N THR A 157 -1.71 -2.44 9.07
CA THR A 157 -3.14 -2.68 9.35
C THR A 157 -3.34 -3.98 10.13
N VAL A 158 -2.56 -5.03 9.84
CA VAL A 158 -2.73 -6.36 10.44
C VAL A 158 -2.03 -6.48 11.80
N GLN A 159 -0.83 -5.91 11.94
CA GLN A 159 -0.01 -6.03 13.15
C GLN A 159 -0.76 -5.60 14.43
N PRO A 160 -1.44 -4.45 14.52
CA PRO A 160 -2.14 -4.04 15.73
C PRO A 160 -3.30 -4.95 16.12
N ILE A 161 -3.94 -5.60 15.14
CA ILE A 161 -5.01 -6.58 15.42
C ILE A 161 -4.41 -7.84 16.03
N LEU A 162 -3.31 -8.34 15.46
CA LEU A 162 -2.59 -9.49 16.01
C LEU A 162 -2.01 -9.22 17.43
N GLU A 163 -1.57 -7.98 17.70
CA GLU A 163 -1.07 -7.59 19.02
C GLU A 163 -2.19 -7.57 20.09
N LYS A 164 -3.41 -7.25 19.69
CA LYS A 164 -4.58 -7.25 20.56
C LYS A 164 -5.20 -8.63 20.72
N LEU A 165 -4.95 -9.56 19.82
CA LEU A 165 -5.48 -10.91 19.88
C LEU A 165 -4.74 -11.69 20.96
N ASP A 166 -5.49 -12.07 22.02
CA ASP A 166 -4.94 -12.80 23.16
C ASP A 166 -4.49 -14.21 22.71
N SER A 167 -3.27 -14.58 23.07
CA SER A 167 -2.72 -15.92 22.80
C SER A 167 -3.52 -17.03 23.48
N THR A 168 -4.32 -16.70 24.50
CA THR A 168 -5.19 -17.65 25.19
C THR A 168 -6.14 -18.40 24.25
N TYR A 169 -6.62 -17.74 23.20
CA TYR A 169 -7.47 -18.39 22.18
C TYR A 169 -6.73 -19.48 21.40
N GLU A 170 -5.46 -19.20 21.06
CA GLU A 170 -4.59 -20.15 20.37
C GLU A 170 -4.22 -21.34 21.27
N GLU A 171 -3.94 -21.06 22.55
CA GLU A 171 -3.63 -22.05 23.57
C GLU A 171 -4.83 -22.95 23.87
N ALA A 172 -6.02 -22.37 24.06
CA ALA A 172 -7.26 -23.12 24.28
C ALA A 172 -7.58 -24.04 23.11
N ALA A 173 -7.45 -23.55 21.87
CA ALA A 173 -7.65 -24.38 20.69
C ALA A 173 -6.59 -25.52 20.60
N GLY A 174 -5.36 -25.26 21.01
CA GLY A 174 -4.29 -26.24 21.10
C GLY A 174 -4.59 -27.35 22.10
N VAL A 175 -5.10 -27.00 23.28
CA VAL A 175 -5.53 -27.98 24.31
C VAL A 175 -6.66 -28.87 23.79
N LEU A 176 -7.56 -28.35 22.95
CA LEU A 176 -8.62 -29.10 22.28
C LEU A 176 -8.11 -29.96 21.10
N GLY A 177 -6.79 -30.03 20.89
CA GLY A 177 -6.18 -30.88 19.85
C GLY A 177 -6.14 -30.27 18.47
N ALA A 178 -6.39 -28.97 18.30
CA ALA A 178 -6.29 -28.32 17.00
C ALA A 178 -4.84 -28.19 16.56
N SER A 179 -4.54 -28.56 15.31
CA SER A 179 -3.23 -28.32 14.70
C SER A 179 -2.96 -26.84 14.50
N ARG A 180 -1.70 -26.40 14.44
CA ARG A 180 -1.31 -24.98 14.23
C ARG A 180 -1.92 -24.38 12.98
N ILE A 181 -2.04 -25.14 11.89
CA ILE A 181 -2.67 -24.70 10.65
C ILE A 181 -4.17 -24.49 10.86
N ARG A 182 -4.84 -25.37 11.61
CA ARG A 182 -6.26 -25.24 11.93
C ARG A 182 -6.52 -24.01 12.81
N ILE A 183 -5.68 -23.79 13.83
CA ILE A 183 -5.73 -22.60 14.68
C ILE A 183 -5.59 -21.33 13.84
N PHE A 184 -4.62 -21.30 12.90
CA PHE A 184 -4.47 -20.14 12.01
C PHE A 184 -5.74 -19.87 11.21
N TRP A 185 -6.26 -20.86 10.50
CA TRP A 185 -7.41 -20.65 9.59
C TRP A 185 -8.76 -20.47 10.29
N GLN A 186 -8.96 -21.06 11.47
CA GLN A 186 -10.26 -21.02 12.17
C GLN A 186 -10.33 -20.00 13.30
N VAL A 187 -9.19 -19.58 13.86
CA VAL A 187 -9.14 -18.64 14.99
C VAL A 187 -8.52 -17.31 14.57
N ILE A 188 -7.29 -17.36 14.03
CA ILE A 188 -6.53 -16.13 13.76
C ILE A 188 -7.00 -15.44 12.48
N PHE A 189 -7.11 -16.19 11.39
CA PHE A 189 -7.38 -15.62 10.05
C PHE A 189 -8.71 -14.88 9.98
N PRO A 190 -9.84 -15.37 10.53
CA PRO A 190 -11.10 -14.62 10.52
C PRO A 190 -11.01 -13.26 11.23
N GLU A 191 -10.25 -13.18 12.33
CA GLU A 191 -10.07 -11.95 13.10
C GLU A 191 -9.22 -10.91 12.35
N ILE A 192 -8.20 -11.36 11.63
CA ILE A 192 -7.31 -10.46 10.88
C ILE A 192 -7.82 -10.16 9.46
N LEU A 193 -8.76 -10.92 8.94
CA LEU A 193 -9.26 -10.79 7.57
C LEU A 193 -9.75 -9.37 7.23
N PRO A 194 -10.57 -8.70 8.07
CA PRO A 194 -10.99 -7.32 7.78
C PRO A 194 -9.80 -6.34 7.69
N ALA A 195 -8.81 -6.52 8.56
CA ALA A 195 -7.59 -5.70 8.54
C ALA A 195 -6.72 -5.99 7.31
N ALA A 196 -6.61 -7.27 6.91
CA ALA A 196 -5.89 -7.67 5.71
C ALA A 196 -6.54 -7.12 4.44
N LEU A 197 -7.88 -7.15 4.35
CA LEU A 197 -8.65 -6.55 3.25
C LEU A 197 -8.48 -5.03 3.21
N THR A 198 -8.50 -4.36 4.37
CA THR A 198 -8.22 -2.93 4.47
C THR A 198 -6.80 -2.61 4.00
N GLY A 199 -5.81 -3.38 4.46
CA GLY A 199 -4.42 -3.26 4.02
C GLY A 199 -4.24 -3.50 2.53
N PHE A 200 -4.92 -4.50 1.97
CA PHE A 200 -4.97 -4.74 0.53
C PHE A 200 -5.52 -3.52 -0.22
N GLY A 201 -6.67 -2.98 0.22
CA GLY A 201 -7.28 -1.80 -0.42
C GLY A 201 -6.37 -0.57 -0.38
N LEU A 202 -5.71 -0.31 0.76
CA LEU A 202 -4.74 0.78 0.90
C LEU A 202 -3.52 0.58 0.01
N ALA A 203 -2.96 -0.63 -0.02
CA ALA A 203 -1.85 -0.98 -0.90
C ALA A 203 -2.24 -0.81 -2.37
N PHE A 204 -3.42 -1.29 -2.77
CA PHE A 204 -3.94 -1.16 -4.13
C PHE A 204 -4.11 0.31 -4.54
N GLY A 205 -4.76 1.13 -3.70
CA GLY A 205 -4.91 2.56 -3.96
C GLY A 205 -3.58 3.32 -4.02
N ARG A 206 -2.55 2.84 -3.30
CA ARG A 206 -1.19 3.41 -3.35
C ARG A 206 -0.41 2.98 -4.60
N CYS A 207 -0.72 1.80 -5.15
CA CYS A 207 -0.07 1.23 -6.33
C CYS A 207 -0.69 1.69 -7.66
N LEU A 208 -1.90 2.25 -7.64
CA LEU A 208 -2.56 2.88 -8.78
C LEU A 208 -2.03 4.30 -9.02
#